data_71a5d89c8796fa65fc89c3247ec195fe
#
_entry.id   71a5d89c8796fa65fc89c3247ec195fe
#
_cell.length_a   1.000
_cell.length_b   1.000
_cell.length_c   1.000
_cell.angle_alpha   90.00
_cell.angle_beta   90.00
_cell.angle_gamma   90.00
#
_symmetry.space_group_name_H-M   'P 1'
#
loop_
_entity.id
_entity.type
_entity.pdbx_description
1 polymer ?
#
loop_
_entity_poly.entity_id
_entity_poly.type
_entity_poly.pdbx_seq_one_letter_code
_entity_poly.pdbx_strand_id
1 'polypeptide(L)'
;MQIPPALRSYTDGQDEVVLEASDLAAMLRALDVNFPGIRDRVVDEAGRRRPYVNVFVNEELIRASLPEAKLNPGDVVHILPSVAGG
;
A
#
# COMPACT_ATOMS: atom_id res chain seq x y z
N MET A 1 1.51 -0.87 -8.16
CA MET A 1 1.71 -0.22 -6.85
C MET A 1 3.10 0.38 -6.80
N GLN A 2 3.19 1.63 -6.44
CA GLN A 2 4.47 2.32 -6.29
C GLN A 2 4.99 2.14 -4.87
N ILE A 3 6.25 1.71 -4.74
CA ILE A 3 6.86 1.34 -3.47
C ILE A 3 7.86 2.42 -3.04
N PRO A 4 7.70 3.00 -1.84
CA PRO A 4 8.64 4.02 -1.37
C PRO A 4 10.00 3.40 -1.03
N PRO A 5 11.08 4.19 -1.03
CA PRO A 5 12.42 3.69 -0.74
C PRO A 5 12.53 2.91 0.56
N ALA A 6 11.79 3.34 1.60
CA ALA A 6 11.83 2.69 2.90
C ALA A 6 11.32 1.24 2.88
N LEU A 7 10.50 0.88 1.89
CA LEU A 7 9.93 -0.46 1.78
C LEU A 7 10.55 -1.30 0.68
N ARG A 8 11.49 -0.76 -0.09
CA ARG A 8 12.11 -1.50 -1.20
C ARG A 8 12.95 -2.68 -0.77
N SER A 9 13.37 -2.72 0.49
CA SER A 9 14.05 -3.91 1.02
C SER A 9 13.14 -5.13 1.06
N TYR A 10 11.82 -4.93 1.11
CA TYR A 10 10.85 -6.01 1.06
C TYR A 10 10.57 -6.47 -0.36
N THR A 11 10.81 -5.62 -1.35
CA THR A 11 10.48 -5.90 -2.76
C THR A 11 11.72 -6.13 -3.61
N ASP A 12 12.83 -6.55 -3.01
CA ASP A 12 14.11 -6.79 -3.70
C ASP A 12 14.56 -5.58 -4.52
N GLY A 13 14.32 -4.37 -3.98
CA GLY A 13 14.71 -3.13 -4.62
C GLY A 13 13.75 -2.62 -5.69
N GLN A 14 12.63 -3.30 -5.92
CA GLN A 14 11.66 -2.85 -6.91
C GLN A 14 10.92 -1.60 -6.42
N ASP A 15 10.83 -0.60 -7.28
CA ASP A 15 10.08 0.63 -7.00
C ASP A 15 8.63 0.55 -7.47
N GLU A 16 8.30 -0.45 -8.27
CA GLU A 16 6.95 -0.67 -8.75
C GLU A 16 6.65 -2.17 -8.78
N VAL A 17 5.45 -2.53 -8.31
CA VAL A 17 4.95 -3.91 -8.35
C VAL A 17 3.58 -3.89 -9.01
N VAL A 18 3.37 -4.74 -10.01
CA VAL A 18 2.09 -4.84 -10.71
C VAL A 18 1.29 -5.98 -10.09
N LEU A 19 0.10 -5.65 -9.60
CA LEU A 19 -0.80 -6.60 -8.97
C LEU A 19 -2.23 -6.33 -9.46
N GLU A 20 -3.02 -7.39 -9.55
CA GLU A 20 -4.45 -7.28 -9.88
C GLU A 20 -5.27 -7.55 -8.62
N ALA A 21 -6.16 -6.61 -8.29
CA ALA A 21 -7.02 -6.73 -7.14
C ALA A 21 -8.23 -5.82 -7.29
N SER A 22 -9.36 -6.21 -6.74
CA SER A 22 -10.61 -5.45 -6.82
C SER A 22 -10.74 -4.45 -5.67
N ASP A 23 -9.92 -4.57 -4.64
CA ASP A 23 -9.87 -3.61 -3.54
C ASP A 23 -8.47 -3.58 -2.93
N LEU A 24 -8.25 -2.61 -2.07
CA LEU A 24 -6.94 -2.39 -1.50
C LEU A 24 -6.55 -3.51 -0.53
N ALA A 25 -7.50 -4.08 0.19
CA ALA A 25 -7.22 -5.19 1.09
C ALA A 25 -6.68 -6.41 0.32
N ALA A 26 -7.32 -6.73 -0.82
CA ALA A 26 -6.86 -7.83 -1.68
C ALA A 26 -5.47 -7.53 -2.27
N MET A 27 -5.22 -6.29 -2.65
CA MET A 27 -3.92 -5.88 -3.18
C MET A 27 -2.82 -6.05 -2.13
N LEU A 28 -3.07 -5.63 -0.89
CA LEU A 28 -2.10 -5.78 0.19
C LEU A 28 -1.83 -7.25 0.52
N ARG A 29 -2.86 -8.09 0.49
CA ARG A 29 -2.67 -9.53 0.69
C ARG A 29 -1.82 -10.14 -0.42
N ALA A 30 -2.10 -9.79 -1.67
CA ALA A 30 -1.32 -10.28 -2.81
C ALA A 30 0.13 -9.82 -2.72
N LEU A 31 0.34 -8.58 -2.31
CA LEU A 31 1.67 -8.03 -2.13
C LEU A 31 2.42 -8.81 -1.04
N ASP A 32 1.76 -9.12 0.06
CA ASP A 32 2.39 -9.83 1.18
C ASP A 32 2.72 -11.28 0.83
N VAL A 33 1.93 -11.91 -0.03
CA VAL A 33 2.22 -13.26 -0.52
C VAL A 33 3.53 -13.27 -1.31
N ASN A 34 3.75 -12.25 -2.14
CA ASN A 34 4.96 -12.14 -2.96
C ASN A 34 6.15 -11.59 -2.17
N PHE A 35 5.90 -10.72 -1.20
CA PHE A 35 6.93 -10.06 -0.41
C PHE A 35 6.54 -10.09 1.07
N PRO A 36 6.78 -11.22 1.75
CA PRO A 36 6.32 -11.38 3.14
C PRO A 36 6.82 -10.29 4.08
N GLY A 37 5.90 -9.77 4.91
CA GLY A 37 6.20 -8.75 5.90
C GLY A 37 5.85 -7.34 5.47
N ILE A 38 5.66 -7.09 4.18
CA ILE A 38 5.43 -5.73 3.69
C ILE A 38 4.06 -5.18 4.13
N ARG A 39 3.04 -6.05 4.19
CA ARG A 39 1.69 -5.62 4.59
C ARG A 39 1.68 -4.99 5.98
N ASP A 40 2.43 -5.57 6.91
CA ASP A 40 2.50 -5.08 8.27
C ASP A 40 3.14 -3.70 8.39
N ARG A 41 3.86 -3.27 7.37
CA ARG A 41 4.47 -1.94 7.31
C ARG A 41 3.48 -0.88 6.84
N VAL A 42 2.43 -1.29 6.15
CA VAL A 42 1.43 -0.38 5.59
C VAL A 42 0.20 -0.29 6.50
N VAL A 43 -0.26 -1.42 7.02
CA VAL A 43 -1.46 -1.50 7.86
C VAL A 43 -1.17 -2.27 9.14
N ASP A 44 -2.02 -2.05 10.15
CA ASP A 44 -1.97 -2.80 11.40
C ASP A 44 -2.79 -4.11 11.31
N GLU A 45 -2.92 -4.81 12.42
CA GLU A 45 -3.64 -6.08 12.47
C GLU A 45 -5.11 -5.97 12.08
N ALA A 46 -5.71 -4.81 12.31
CA ALA A 46 -7.10 -4.54 11.96
C ALA A 46 -7.26 -4.04 10.52
N GLY A 47 -6.16 -3.93 9.78
CA GLY A 47 -6.19 -3.42 8.41
C GLY A 47 -6.21 -1.90 8.33
N ARG A 48 -5.97 -1.20 9.43
CA ARG A 48 -5.94 0.26 9.46
C ARG A 48 -4.56 0.76 9.04
N ARG A 49 -4.54 1.88 8.32
CA ARG A 49 -3.30 2.49 7.86
C ARG A 49 -2.41 2.88 9.04
N ARG A 50 -1.13 2.56 8.93
CA ARG A 50 -0.16 3.02 9.92
C ARG A 50 -0.06 4.55 9.90
N PRO A 51 0.13 5.23 11.06
CA PRO A 51 0.13 6.70 11.09
C PRO A 51 1.28 7.35 10.32
N TYR A 52 2.35 6.62 10.07
CA TYR A 52 3.51 7.13 9.33
C TYR A 52 3.49 6.75 7.84
N VAL A 53 2.37 6.25 7.36
CA VAL A 53 2.23 5.83 5.95
C VAL A 53 0.99 6.49 5.35
N ASN A 54 1.12 7.02 4.15
CA ASN A 54 0.00 7.51 3.36
C ASN A 54 -0.18 6.61 2.14
N VAL A 55 -1.45 6.37 1.78
CA VAL A 55 -1.80 5.58 0.61
C VAL A 55 -2.64 6.44 -0.32
N PHE A 56 -2.22 6.53 -1.58
CA PHE A 56 -2.93 7.28 -2.61
C PHE A 56 -3.40 6.31 -3.70
N VAL A 57 -4.60 6.54 -4.19
CA VAL A 57 -5.10 5.85 -5.39
C VAL A 57 -5.32 6.92 -6.45
N ASN A 58 -4.60 6.84 -7.57
CA ASN A 58 -4.65 7.82 -8.65
C ASN A 58 -4.45 9.26 -8.14
N GLU A 59 -3.45 9.45 -7.28
CA GLU A 59 -3.08 10.75 -6.71
C GLU A 59 -4.07 11.28 -5.67
N GLU A 60 -5.11 10.51 -5.32
CA GLU A 60 -6.06 10.88 -4.28
C GLU A 60 -5.72 10.18 -2.98
N LEU A 61 -5.51 10.95 -1.91
CA LEU A 61 -5.22 10.41 -0.59
C LEU A 61 -6.43 9.65 -0.04
N ILE A 62 -6.22 8.40 0.33
CA ILE A 62 -7.27 7.58 0.92
C ILE A 62 -7.33 7.86 2.42
N ARG A 63 -8.40 8.51 2.85
CA ARG A 63 -8.63 8.89 4.25
C ARG A 63 -9.54 7.91 4.98
N ALA A 64 -10.33 7.15 4.23
CA ALA A 64 -11.24 6.15 4.78
C ALA A 64 -10.47 4.88 5.17
N SER A 65 -11.19 3.88 5.69
CA SER A 65 -10.61 2.58 6.00
C SER A 65 -10.01 1.96 4.72
N LEU A 66 -8.73 1.61 4.76
CA LEU A 66 -8.05 1.04 3.58
C LEU A 66 -8.71 -0.23 3.06
N PRO A 67 -9.16 -1.17 3.91
CA PRO A 67 -9.79 -2.39 3.42
C PRO A 67 -11.04 -2.16 2.56
N GLU A 68 -11.70 -1.01 2.74
CA GLU A 68 -12.93 -0.68 2.02
C GLU A 68 -12.67 0.05 0.71
N ALA A 69 -11.44 0.48 0.46
CA ALA A 69 -11.12 1.21 -0.76
C ALA A 69 -11.19 0.29 -1.98
N LYS A 70 -12.05 0.63 -2.93
CA LYS A 70 -12.23 -0.14 -4.16
C LYS A 70 -11.20 0.27 -5.21
N LEU A 71 -10.80 -0.69 -6.02
CA LEU A 71 -9.84 -0.47 -7.11
C LEU A 71 -10.46 -0.89 -8.42
N ASN A 72 -10.23 -0.08 -9.45
CA ASN A 72 -10.63 -0.39 -10.82
C ASN A 72 -9.39 -0.79 -11.63
N PRO A 73 -9.56 -1.56 -12.72
CA PRO A 73 -8.45 -1.89 -13.59
C PRO A 73 -7.71 -0.63 -14.05
N GLY A 74 -6.40 -0.64 -13.96
CA GLY A 74 -5.58 0.51 -14.34
C GLY A 74 -5.34 1.53 -13.25
N ASP A 75 -5.97 1.40 -12.08
CA ASP A 75 -5.70 2.29 -10.96
C ASP A 75 -4.26 2.15 -10.48
N VAL A 76 -3.64 3.29 -10.15
CA VAL A 76 -2.27 3.32 -9.65
C VAL A 76 -2.30 3.62 -8.15
N VAL A 77 -1.70 2.72 -7.37
CA VAL A 77 -1.61 2.88 -5.92
C VAL A 77 -0.20 3.33 -5.55
N HIS A 78 -0.10 4.40 -4.78
CA HIS A 78 1.16 4.92 -4.26
C HIS A 78 1.18 4.77 -2.74
N ILE A 79 2.27 4.23 -2.22
CA ILE A 79 2.53 4.21 -0.78
C ILE A 79 3.65 5.20 -0.52
N LEU A 80 3.39 6.19 0.32
CA LEU A 80 4.37 7.21 0.63
C LEU A 80 4.51 7.35 2.15
N PRO A 81 5.73 7.64 2.64
CA PRO A 81 5.90 7.89 4.07
C PRO A 81 5.20 9.18 4.47
N SER A 82 4.60 9.19 5.66
CA SER A 82 4.07 10.39 6.26
C SER A 82 5.23 11.18 6.88
N VAL A 83 5.24 12.48 6.68
CA VAL A 83 6.33 13.33 7.12
C VAL A 83 6.09 13.87 8.51
N ALA A 84 7.15 13.85 9.34
CA ALA A 84 7.27 14.64 10.56
C ALA A 84 6.06 14.53 11.51
N GLY A 85 5.66 13.33 11.81
CA GLY A 85 4.56 13.15 12.74
C GLY A 85 3.28 13.82 12.26
N GLY A 86 3.28 14.22 11.05
CA GLY A 86 2.14 14.81 10.40
C GLY A 86 1.79 14.00 9.20
#